data_99f28ce730e791738dcc5f115d0e8c3c
#
_entry.id   99f28ce730e791738dcc5f115d0e8c3c
#
_cell.length_a   1.000
_cell.length_b   1.000
_cell.length_c   1.000
_cell.angle_alpha   90.00
_cell.angle_beta   90.00
_cell.angle_gamma   90.00
#
_symmetry.space_group_name_H-M   'P 1'
#
loop_
_entity.id
_entity.type
_entity.pdbx_description
1 polymer ?
#
loop_
_entity_poly.entity_id
_entity_poly.type
_entity_poly.pdbx_seq_one_letter_code
_entity_poly.pdbx_strand_id
1 'polypeptide(L)'
;MPAWGFDKRVGKFGYEVGQSIYTPGDLSATTLLPTDRPYAGWLYLGLILHRRGVSGQAEWPTLESFELELGVIGPWSLAKEAQTWVHQLRGFEMPQGWNNKLQNEPGMVLRYERALRWTCTALHPLDIEFIPHAGFSLGNVEITMRLGGQLRAGFFLPDDYGVQNIDSLVTSAGGWTSRHWGAYVFAGSEGKVVLRNTFLDGNLFSPSHSVQKESLVGDFKAGFMFVLHRVELGYTFVFRTPEFRQQTESDEFGSLFLKIKF
;
A
#
# COMPACT_ATOMS: atom_id res chain seq x y z
N MET A 1 -3.71 -27.23 -6.48
CA MET A 1 -4.30 -26.55 -7.63
C MET A 1 -3.20 -26.26 -8.62
N PRO A 2 -3.34 -26.50 -9.92
CA PRO A 2 -2.36 -26.11 -10.89
C PRO A 2 -2.32 -24.58 -10.91
N ALA A 3 -1.19 -23.97 -10.61
CA ALA A 3 -1.01 -22.55 -10.73
C ALA A 3 -0.42 -22.28 -12.09
N TRP A 4 -1.09 -21.48 -12.85
CA TRP A 4 -0.67 -21.06 -14.14
C TRP A 4 0.69 -20.36 -14.05
N GLY A 5 1.69 -20.90 -14.78
CA GLY A 5 2.96 -20.22 -15.01
C GLY A 5 4.06 -20.36 -13.96
N PHE A 6 3.99 -21.33 -13.06
CA PHE A 6 5.07 -21.59 -12.08
C PHE A 6 5.50 -23.06 -12.07
N ASP A 7 6.80 -23.32 -12.17
CA ASP A 7 7.37 -24.67 -12.10
C ASP A 7 7.74 -25.12 -10.66
N LYS A 8 8.12 -24.19 -9.81
CA LYS A 8 8.44 -24.43 -8.39
C LYS A 8 7.69 -23.42 -7.50
N ARG A 9 7.10 -23.88 -6.39
CA ARG A 9 6.21 -23.06 -5.56
C ARG A 9 6.48 -23.21 -4.09
N VAL A 10 6.46 -22.06 -3.42
CA VAL A 10 6.30 -22.00 -1.97
C VAL A 10 5.19 -20.99 -1.69
N GLY A 11 4.21 -21.41 -0.90
CA GLY A 11 3.11 -20.56 -0.47
C GLY A 11 3.30 -20.09 0.96
N LYS A 12 2.92 -18.86 1.26
CA LYS A 12 2.77 -18.32 2.61
C LYS A 12 1.38 -17.76 2.77
N PHE A 13 0.79 -18.01 3.92
CA PHE A 13 -0.50 -17.45 4.32
C PHE A 13 -0.29 -16.42 5.42
N GLY A 14 -1.05 -15.34 5.39
CA GLY A 14 -1.02 -14.29 6.37
C GLY A 14 -2.40 -13.73 6.67
N TYR A 15 -2.49 -13.07 7.81
CA TYR A 15 -3.66 -12.30 8.23
C TYR A 15 -3.19 -10.91 8.59
N GLU A 16 -4.02 -9.93 8.30
CA GLU A 16 -3.79 -8.57 8.75
C GLU A 16 -5.05 -7.95 9.31
N VAL A 17 -4.87 -6.94 10.15
CA VAL A 17 -5.91 -6.01 10.60
C VAL A 17 -5.43 -4.63 10.20
N GLY A 18 -6.20 -3.92 9.41
CA GLY A 18 -5.85 -2.59 8.95
C GLY A 18 -6.93 -1.57 9.24
N GLN A 19 -6.50 -0.33 9.50
CA GLN A 19 -7.38 0.82 9.58
C GLN A 19 -6.81 1.96 8.75
N SER A 20 -7.60 2.47 7.79
CA SER A 20 -7.26 3.66 7.02
C SER A 20 -8.17 4.81 7.42
N ILE A 21 -7.60 6.00 7.52
CA ILE A 21 -8.30 7.23 7.92
C ILE A 21 -8.07 8.27 6.82
N TYR A 22 -9.17 8.82 6.32
CA TYR A 22 -9.17 9.85 5.28
C TYR A 22 -9.84 11.10 5.82
N THR A 23 -9.20 12.24 5.61
CA THR A 23 -9.68 13.54 6.06
C THR A 23 -9.49 14.60 5.00
N PRO A 24 -10.31 15.66 4.99
CA PRO A 24 -10.01 16.89 4.26
C PRO A 24 -8.70 17.53 4.73
N GLY A 25 -8.17 18.43 3.92
CA GLY A 25 -6.96 19.19 4.24
C GLY A 25 -7.14 20.16 5.41
N ASP A 26 -8.30 20.80 5.54
CA ASP A 26 -8.63 21.67 6.68
C ASP A 26 -9.35 20.89 7.79
N LEU A 27 -8.61 20.52 8.81
CA LEU A 27 -9.12 19.79 9.98
C LEU A 27 -9.95 20.67 10.92
N SER A 28 -9.80 22.01 10.87
CA SER A 28 -10.53 22.97 11.71
C SER A 28 -11.98 23.18 11.25
N ALA A 29 -12.28 22.91 9.98
CA ALA A 29 -13.60 23.07 9.41
C ALA A 29 -14.62 22.13 10.06
N THR A 30 -15.70 22.71 10.63
CA THR A 30 -16.83 21.96 11.20
C THR A 30 -17.90 21.62 10.17
N THR A 31 -17.96 22.38 9.07
CA THR A 31 -18.90 22.20 7.96
C THR A 31 -18.31 21.35 6.87
N LEU A 32 -19.18 20.80 6.02
CA LEU A 32 -18.76 20.07 4.83
C LEU A 32 -17.94 21.00 3.91
N LEU A 33 -16.80 20.52 3.43
CA LEU A 33 -15.98 21.17 2.40
C LEU A 33 -16.36 20.56 1.03
N PRO A 34 -17.14 21.26 0.20
CA PRO A 34 -17.68 20.69 -1.04
C PRO A 34 -16.63 20.32 -2.09
N THR A 35 -15.44 20.92 -1.98
CA THR A 35 -14.32 20.75 -2.93
C THR A 35 -13.24 19.80 -2.38
N ASP A 36 -13.43 19.22 -1.20
CA ASP A 36 -12.46 18.32 -0.59
C ASP A 36 -13.10 16.96 -0.26
N ARG A 37 -12.25 15.95 -0.07
CA ARG A 37 -12.70 14.60 0.27
C ARG A 37 -13.50 14.57 1.57
N PRO A 38 -14.49 13.67 1.72
CA PRO A 38 -15.17 13.48 2.98
C PRO A 38 -14.26 12.88 4.04
N TYR A 39 -14.59 13.10 5.31
CA TYR A 39 -14.07 12.25 6.38
C TYR A 39 -14.51 10.81 6.14
N ALA A 40 -13.58 9.87 6.25
CA ALA A 40 -13.90 8.46 6.11
C ALA A 40 -12.93 7.57 6.91
N GLY A 41 -13.42 6.42 7.30
CA GLY A 41 -12.61 5.36 7.89
C GLY A 41 -12.91 4.04 7.23
N TRP A 42 -11.90 3.19 7.12
CA TRP A 42 -11.97 1.82 6.65
C TRP A 42 -11.25 0.92 7.65
N LEU A 43 -11.99 0.03 8.33
CA LEU A 43 -11.46 -0.99 9.24
C LEU A 43 -11.71 -2.35 8.62
N TYR A 44 -10.66 -3.16 8.47
CA TYR A 44 -10.75 -4.44 7.78
C TYR A 44 -9.89 -5.54 8.37
N LEU A 45 -10.26 -6.75 8.04
CA LEU A 45 -9.46 -7.96 8.16
C LEU A 45 -9.03 -8.39 6.77
N GLY A 46 -7.73 -8.63 6.59
CA GLY A 46 -7.14 -9.12 5.36
C GLY A 46 -6.71 -10.58 5.47
N LEU A 47 -6.98 -11.34 4.42
CA LEU A 47 -6.46 -12.70 4.21
C LEU A 47 -5.48 -12.64 3.04
N ILE A 48 -4.21 -12.94 3.29
CA ILE A 48 -3.13 -12.80 2.33
C ILE A 48 -2.59 -14.17 1.94
N LEU A 49 -2.44 -14.41 0.64
CA LEU A 49 -1.75 -15.56 0.08
C LEU A 49 -0.61 -15.09 -0.83
N HIS A 50 0.61 -15.37 -0.43
CA HIS A 50 1.78 -15.20 -1.30
C HIS A 50 2.19 -16.53 -1.92
N ARG A 51 2.45 -16.52 -3.23
CA ARG A 51 3.03 -17.64 -3.95
C ARG A 51 4.31 -17.19 -4.63
N ARG A 52 5.41 -17.87 -4.32
CA ARG A 52 6.71 -17.61 -4.92
C ARG A 52 7.12 -18.78 -5.81
N GLY A 53 7.73 -18.48 -6.93
CA GLY A 53 8.23 -19.45 -7.88
C GLY A 53 9.12 -18.81 -8.93
N VAL A 54 9.29 -19.49 -10.05
CA VAL A 54 9.98 -18.97 -11.23
C VAL A 54 9.01 -18.90 -12.40
N SER A 55 9.22 -17.97 -13.31
CA SER A 55 8.32 -17.70 -14.42
C SER A 55 9.08 -17.55 -15.72
N GLY A 56 8.51 -18.12 -16.77
CA GLY A 56 9.05 -18.08 -18.13
C GLY A 56 10.29 -18.95 -18.35
N GLN A 57 10.75 -19.03 -19.61
CA GLN A 57 11.94 -19.81 -19.99
C GLN A 57 13.24 -19.29 -19.32
N ALA A 58 13.29 -18.01 -18.94
CA ALA A 58 14.42 -17.41 -18.26
C ALA A 58 14.40 -17.63 -16.73
N GLU A 59 13.45 -18.42 -16.23
CA GLU A 59 13.30 -18.77 -14.80
C GLU A 59 13.34 -17.54 -13.86
N TRP A 60 12.72 -16.43 -14.21
CA TRP A 60 12.73 -15.23 -13.40
C TRP A 60 12.00 -15.45 -12.06
N PRO A 61 12.67 -15.13 -10.93
CA PRO A 61 12.02 -15.16 -9.64
C PRO A 61 10.76 -14.29 -9.65
N THR A 62 9.65 -14.90 -9.27
CA THR A 62 8.31 -14.28 -9.36
C THR A 62 7.58 -14.45 -8.04
N LEU A 63 6.91 -13.39 -7.62
CA LEU A 63 5.96 -13.38 -6.51
C LEU A 63 4.57 -13.07 -7.05
N GLU A 64 3.57 -13.84 -6.63
CA GLU A 64 2.16 -13.50 -6.74
C GLU A 64 1.57 -13.33 -5.36
N SER A 65 0.79 -12.28 -5.21
CA SER A 65 0.10 -11.94 -3.99
C SER A 65 -1.39 -11.82 -4.25
N PHE A 66 -2.18 -12.48 -3.42
CA PHE A 66 -3.64 -12.35 -3.38
C PHE A 66 -4.02 -11.89 -2.00
N GLU A 67 -4.94 -10.97 -1.92
CA GLU A 67 -5.51 -10.48 -0.67
C GLU A 67 -7.01 -10.33 -0.80
N LEU A 68 -7.71 -10.73 0.25
CA LEU A 68 -9.12 -10.45 0.43
C LEU A 68 -9.29 -9.65 1.71
N GLU A 69 -9.68 -8.40 1.56
CA GLU A 69 -10.06 -7.52 2.67
C GLU A 69 -11.58 -7.52 2.84
N LEU A 70 -12.03 -7.71 4.07
CA LEU A 70 -13.43 -7.62 4.47
C LEU A 70 -13.55 -6.71 5.68
N GLY A 71 -14.46 -5.73 5.63
CA GLY A 71 -14.53 -4.76 6.72
C GLY A 71 -15.71 -3.80 6.63
N VAL A 72 -15.55 -2.65 7.28
CA VAL A 72 -16.58 -1.62 7.39
C VAL A 72 -16.02 -0.23 7.10
N ILE A 73 -16.79 0.53 6.33
CA ILE A 73 -16.55 1.95 6.06
C ILE A 73 -17.39 2.76 7.02
N GLY A 74 -16.99 4.00 7.32
CA GLY A 74 -17.76 4.97 8.07
C GLY A 74 -17.56 4.87 9.58
N PRO A 75 -18.55 5.30 10.40
CA PRO A 75 -18.44 5.35 11.87
C PRO A 75 -17.99 4.05 12.54
N TRP A 76 -18.43 2.90 12.06
CA TRP A 76 -18.08 1.62 12.65
C TRP A 76 -16.59 1.25 12.45
N SER A 77 -15.88 1.96 11.59
CA SER A 77 -14.43 1.81 11.46
C SER A 77 -13.64 2.36 12.64
N LEU A 78 -14.29 3.11 13.57
CA LEU A 78 -13.66 3.77 14.72
C LEU A 78 -12.54 4.75 14.34
N ALA A 79 -12.55 5.26 13.11
CA ALA A 79 -11.50 6.14 12.59
C ALA A 79 -11.46 7.48 13.32
N LYS A 80 -12.63 8.04 13.68
CA LYS A 80 -12.73 9.27 14.48
C LYS A 80 -12.03 9.10 15.81
N GLU A 81 -12.32 8.01 16.52
CA GLU A 81 -11.78 7.72 17.85
C GLU A 81 -10.28 7.53 17.79
N ALA A 82 -9.80 6.76 16.80
CA ALA A 82 -8.39 6.52 16.60
C ALA A 82 -7.63 7.81 16.26
N GLN A 83 -8.13 8.61 15.33
CA GLN A 83 -7.52 9.88 14.96
C GLN A 83 -7.50 10.84 16.14
N THR A 84 -8.63 10.99 16.86
CA THR A 84 -8.74 11.85 18.03
C THR A 84 -7.72 11.46 19.08
N TRP A 85 -7.59 10.17 19.39
CA TRP A 85 -6.62 9.68 20.36
C TRP A 85 -5.16 9.99 19.96
N VAL A 86 -4.80 9.75 18.69
CA VAL A 86 -3.46 10.04 18.17
C VAL A 86 -3.15 11.53 18.21
N HIS A 87 -4.11 12.39 17.80
CA HIS A 87 -3.94 13.84 17.81
C HIS A 87 -3.77 14.38 19.23
N GLN A 88 -4.56 13.89 20.19
CA GLN A 88 -4.40 14.23 21.61
C GLN A 88 -3.02 13.82 22.13
N LEU A 89 -2.58 12.59 21.84
CA LEU A 89 -1.29 12.08 22.31
C LEU A 89 -0.10 12.88 21.74
N ARG A 90 -0.22 13.35 20.50
CA ARG A 90 0.84 14.06 19.77
C ARG A 90 0.73 15.59 19.86
N GLY A 91 -0.34 16.13 20.45
CA GLY A 91 -0.60 17.57 20.49
C GLY A 91 -0.88 18.17 19.10
N PHE A 92 -1.46 17.38 18.18
CA PHE A 92 -1.83 17.83 16.85
C PHE A 92 -3.18 18.56 16.88
N GLU A 93 -3.47 19.35 15.81
CA GLU A 93 -4.76 19.97 15.61
C GLU A 93 -5.88 18.93 15.61
N MET A 94 -6.95 19.21 16.36
CA MET A 94 -8.07 18.27 16.53
C MET A 94 -9.01 18.35 15.33
N PRO A 95 -9.38 17.20 14.73
CA PRO A 95 -10.30 17.17 13.58
C PRO A 95 -11.72 17.51 14.04
N GLN A 96 -12.31 18.58 13.50
CA GLN A 96 -13.63 19.10 13.89
C GLN A 96 -14.77 18.62 12.97
N GLY A 97 -14.45 18.16 11.75
CA GLY A 97 -15.42 17.90 10.68
C GLY A 97 -16.00 16.49 10.61
N TRP A 98 -15.81 15.62 11.59
CA TRP A 98 -16.27 14.23 11.57
C TRP A 98 -17.81 14.05 11.47
N ASN A 99 -18.59 15.12 11.60
CA ASN A 99 -20.02 15.07 11.31
C ASN A 99 -20.32 14.92 9.81
N ASN A 100 -19.37 15.29 8.95
CA ASN A 100 -19.45 15.22 7.49
C ASN A 100 -18.76 13.97 6.92
N LYS A 101 -18.84 12.84 7.61
CA LYS A 101 -18.21 11.57 7.26
C LYS A 101 -19.09 10.71 6.36
N LEU A 102 -18.46 9.75 5.69
CA LEU A 102 -19.16 8.68 4.99
C LEU A 102 -20.02 7.85 5.98
N GLN A 103 -21.11 7.28 5.46
CA GLN A 103 -22.02 6.43 6.22
C GLN A 103 -21.44 5.02 6.41
N ASN A 104 -22.01 4.28 7.37
CA ASN A 104 -21.65 2.88 7.56
C ASN A 104 -22.02 2.04 6.34
N GLU A 105 -21.05 1.29 5.85
CA GLU A 105 -21.21 0.42 4.69
C GLU A 105 -20.26 -0.78 4.82
N PRO A 106 -20.72 -2.01 4.52
CA PRO A 106 -19.79 -3.14 4.42
C PRO A 106 -18.88 -2.95 3.22
N GLY A 107 -17.62 -3.28 3.40
CA GLY A 107 -16.60 -3.17 2.35
C GLY A 107 -15.93 -4.50 2.06
N MET A 108 -15.58 -4.67 0.79
CA MET A 108 -14.78 -5.79 0.31
C MET A 108 -13.82 -5.31 -0.77
N VAL A 109 -12.58 -5.79 -0.70
CA VAL A 109 -11.59 -5.63 -1.76
C VAL A 109 -10.89 -6.96 -2.00
N LEU A 110 -10.85 -7.39 -3.25
CA LEU A 110 -9.97 -8.46 -3.71
C LEU A 110 -8.80 -7.81 -4.44
N ARG A 111 -7.56 -8.06 -4.00
CA ARG A 111 -6.34 -7.56 -4.64
C ARG A 111 -5.55 -8.72 -5.23
N TYR A 112 -4.97 -8.48 -6.38
CA TYR A 112 -3.98 -9.35 -7.01
C TYR A 112 -2.79 -8.52 -7.46
N GLU A 113 -1.59 -9.02 -7.21
CA GLU A 113 -0.37 -8.41 -7.71
C GLU A 113 0.64 -9.47 -8.10
N ARG A 114 1.39 -9.20 -9.16
CA ARG A 114 2.51 -10.02 -9.61
C ARG A 114 3.74 -9.15 -9.75
N ALA A 115 4.83 -9.58 -9.12
CA ALA A 115 6.14 -8.96 -9.19
C ALA A 115 7.17 -9.93 -9.75
N LEU A 116 8.06 -9.42 -10.59
CA LEU A 116 9.23 -10.12 -11.09
C LEU A 116 10.48 -9.52 -10.44
N ARG A 117 11.57 -10.28 -10.37
CA ARG A 117 12.83 -9.76 -9.86
C ARG A 117 13.96 -10.07 -10.83
N TRP A 118 14.65 -9.01 -11.25
CA TRP A 118 15.83 -9.07 -12.09
C TRP A 118 17.03 -8.59 -11.30
N THR A 119 18.00 -9.47 -11.11
CA THR A 119 19.21 -9.18 -10.33
C THR A 119 20.40 -9.03 -11.26
N CYS A 120 21.17 -7.95 -11.10
CA CYS A 120 22.46 -7.75 -11.75
C CYS A 120 23.54 -7.81 -10.68
N THR A 121 24.37 -8.83 -10.71
CA THR A 121 25.47 -9.06 -9.76
C THR A 121 26.83 -8.66 -10.31
N ALA A 122 26.88 -7.90 -11.40
CA ALA A 122 28.11 -7.55 -12.10
C ALA A 122 29.09 -6.67 -11.29
N LEU A 123 28.63 -6.07 -10.20
CA LEU A 123 29.38 -5.13 -9.37
C LEU A 123 29.66 -5.66 -7.95
N HIS A 124 29.70 -6.98 -7.77
CA HIS A 124 29.91 -7.56 -6.45
C HIS A 124 31.00 -6.86 -5.62
N PRO A 125 30.77 -6.48 -4.34
CA PRO A 125 29.69 -6.91 -3.45
C PRO A 125 28.40 -6.06 -3.53
N LEU A 126 28.31 -5.10 -4.44
CA LEU A 126 27.11 -4.29 -4.68
C LEU A 126 26.18 -5.02 -5.67
N ASP A 127 25.00 -5.35 -5.22
CA ASP A 127 23.93 -5.91 -6.07
C ASP A 127 22.96 -4.80 -6.48
N ILE A 128 22.46 -4.88 -7.71
CA ILE A 128 21.42 -4.01 -8.23
C ILE A 128 20.25 -4.90 -8.68
N GLU A 129 19.05 -4.55 -8.27
CA GLU A 129 17.85 -5.28 -8.66
C GLU A 129 16.78 -4.33 -9.19
N PHE A 130 16.09 -4.78 -10.24
CA PHE A 130 14.87 -4.15 -10.74
C PHE A 130 13.68 -5.08 -10.49
N ILE A 131 12.60 -4.55 -9.91
CA ILE A 131 11.44 -5.30 -9.50
C ILE A 131 10.18 -4.67 -10.12
N PRO A 132 9.87 -4.99 -11.40
CA PRO A 132 8.60 -4.59 -12.01
C PRO A 132 7.45 -5.34 -11.37
N HIS A 133 6.31 -4.67 -11.26
CA HIS A 133 5.06 -5.26 -10.76
C HIS A 133 3.84 -4.74 -11.51
N ALA A 134 2.81 -5.54 -11.54
CA ALA A 134 1.49 -5.18 -12.06
C ALA A 134 0.40 -5.86 -11.23
N GLY A 135 -0.73 -5.20 -11.07
CA GLY A 135 -1.82 -5.71 -10.26
C GLY A 135 -3.14 -5.00 -10.50
N PHE A 136 -4.15 -5.47 -9.80
CA PHE A 136 -5.47 -4.85 -9.79
C PHE A 136 -6.15 -5.03 -8.43
N SER A 137 -7.13 -4.17 -8.16
CA SER A 137 -8.05 -4.30 -7.03
C SER A 137 -9.48 -4.29 -7.56
N LEU A 138 -10.33 -5.14 -6.97
CA LEU A 138 -11.75 -5.26 -7.32
C LEU A 138 -12.59 -5.32 -6.06
N GLY A 139 -13.55 -4.40 -5.93
CA GLY A 139 -14.45 -4.36 -4.77
C GLY A 139 -15.37 -3.14 -4.78
N ASN A 140 -16.19 -3.02 -3.77
CA ASN A 140 -17.01 -1.81 -3.61
C ASN A 140 -16.23 -0.66 -2.97
N VAL A 141 -15.13 -0.96 -2.28
CA VAL A 141 -14.24 0.07 -1.69
C VAL A 141 -13.33 0.67 -2.76
N GLU A 142 -12.70 -0.18 -3.57
CA GLU A 142 -11.72 0.23 -4.58
C GLU A 142 -11.81 -0.65 -5.83
N ILE A 143 -11.69 -0.02 -7.00
CA ILE A 143 -11.45 -0.69 -8.29
C ILE A 143 -10.30 0.04 -8.96
N THR A 144 -9.12 -0.61 -9.04
CA THR A 144 -7.91 -0.02 -9.64
C THR A 144 -7.16 -1.03 -10.48
N MET A 145 -6.38 -0.52 -11.43
CA MET A 145 -5.30 -1.24 -12.09
C MET A 145 -4.00 -0.51 -11.81
N ARG A 146 -2.92 -1.24 -11.58
CA ARG A 146 -1.62 -0.66 -11.24
C ARG A 146 -0.49 -1.31 -12.03
N LEU A 147 0.49 -0.47 -12.37
CA LEU A 147 1.72 -0.89 -13.03
C LEU A 147 2.86 -0.05 -12.48
N GLY A 148 3.93 -0.70 -12.07
CA GLY A 148 5.05 0.00 -11.49
C GLY A 148 6.34 -0.80 -11.49
N GLY A 149 7.32 -0.26 -10.80
CA GLY A 149 8.59 -0.92 -10.58
C GLY A 149 9.44 -0.22 -9.54
N GLN A 150 10.34 -0.97 -8.97
CA GLN A 150 11.32 -0.49 -8.01
C GLN A 150 12.71 -0.91 -8.43
N LEU A 151 13.64 0.04 -8.40
CA LEU A 151 15.07 -0.19 -8.48
C LEU A 151 15.65 -0.15 -7.07
N ARG A 152 16.50 -1.11 -6.73
CA ARG A 152 17.25 -1.09 -5.47
C ARG A 152 18.70 -1.44 -5.70
N ALA A 153 19.59 -0.82 -4.91
CA ALA A 153 21.02 -1.05 -4.97
C ALA A 153 21.59 -1.11 -3.56
N GLY A 154 22.44 -2.08 -3.28
CA GLY A 154 23.00 -2.23 -1.95
C GLY A 154 23.81 -3.49 -1.73
N PHE A 155 24.16 -3.70 -0.48
CA PHE A 155 24.97 -4.82 -0.03
C PHE A 155 24.07 -5.89 0.59
N PHE A 156 24.27 -7.14 0.16
CA PHE A 156 23.55 -8.30 0.69
C PHE A 156 22.04 -8.11 0.67
N LEU A 157 21.51 -7.78 -0.51
CA LEU A 157 20.08 -7.58 -0.71
C LEU A 157 19.28 -8.77 -0.18
N PRO A 158 18.19 -8.52 0.56
CA PRO A 158 17.34 -9.60 1.07
C PRO A 158 16.63 -10.32 -0.07
N ASP A 159 16.37 -11.60 0.14
CA ASP A 159 15.64 -12.44 -0.82
C ASP A 159 14.13 -12.18 -0.73
N ASP A 160 13.71 -10.97 -1.11
CA ASP A 160 12.33 -10.49 -1.14
C ASP A 160 12.02 -9.73 -2.44
N TYR A 161 10.90 -9.02 -2.51
CA TYR A 161 10.45 -8.28 -3.68
C TYR A 161 10.31 -6.77 -3.40
N GLY A 162 11.23 -6.23 -2.58
CA GLY A 162 11.34 -4.80 -2.34
C GLY A 162 10.45 -4.26 -1.23
N VAL A 163 10.35 -2.93 -1.17
CA VAL A 163 9.57 -2.21 -0.16
C VAL A 163 8.19 -1.93 -0.71
N GLN A 164 7.19 -2.28 0.07
CA GLN A 164 5.78 -2.12 -0.25
C GLN A 164 5.38 -0.64 -0.43
N ASN A 165 4.45 -0.37 -1.33
CA ASN A 165 3.64 0.85 -1.28
C ASN A 165 2.55 0.69 -0.22
N ILE A 166 2.00 1.78 0.30
CA ILE A 166 0.95 1.76 1.34
C ILE A 166 -0.28 0.97 0.87
N ASP A 167 -0.58 1.00 -0.43
CA ASP A 167 -1.75 0.35 -1.02
C ASP A 167 -1.38 -0.89 -1.86
N SER A 168 -0.16 -1.43 -1.74
CA SER A 168 0.35 -2.50 -2.60
C SER A 168 0.63 -3.76 -1.78
N LEU A 169 0.36 -4.91 -2.38
CA LEU A 169 0.55 -6.23 -1.80
C LEU A 169 1.98 -6.76 -1.85
N VAL A 170 2.90 -6.10 -2.54
CA VAL A 170 4.30 -6.50 -2.52
C VAL A 170 4.86 -6.23 -1.14
N THR A 171 4.45 -7.07 -0.23
CA THR A 171 5.14 -7.19 1.04
C THR A 171 6.51 -7.78 0.77
N SER A 172 7.44 -7.33 1.54
CA SER A 172 8.57 -8.17 1.90
C SER A 172 7.99 -9.47 2.50
N ALA A 173 7.49 -10.37 1.64
CA ALA A 173 7.13 -11.72 2.03
C ALA A 173 8.39 -12.31 2.66
N GLY A 174 8.50 -12.16 3.95
CA GLY A 174 9.68 -12.21 4.81
C GLY A 174 10.81 -13.00 4.19
N GLY A 175 11.95 -12.35 3.99
CA GLY A 175 13.10 -12.97 3.34
C GLY A 175 13.27 -14.40 3.77
N TRP A 176 13.35 -15.29 2.80
CA TRP A 176 13.39 -16.75 3.04
C TRP A 176 14.74 -17.17 3.58
N THR A 177 15.76 -16.32 3.37
CA THR A 177 17.11 -16.51 3.91
C THR A 177 17.63 -15.16 4.39
N SER A 178 17.95 -15.02 5.66
CA SER A 178 18.62 -13.86 6.19
C SER A 178 20.13 -14.09 6.19
N ARG A 179 20.88 -13.29 5.44
CA ARG A 179 22.30 -13.07 5.75
C ARG A 179 22.38 -12.25 7.05
N HIS A 180 23.55 -12.24 7.69
CA HIS A 180 23.69 -11.59 8.99
C HIS A 180 23.40 -10.08 8.97
N TRP A 181 23.63 -9.40 7.84
CA TRP A 181 23.30 -7.98 7.65
C TRP A 181 23.11 -7.65 6.17
N GLY A 182 22.46 -6.53 5.91
CA GLY A 182 22.30 -5.96 4.58
C GLY A 182 21.90 -4.49 4.66
N ALA A 183 22.23 -3.71 3.64
CA ALA A 183 21.82 -2.32 3.55
C ALA A 183 21.61 -1.95 2.08
N TYR A 184 20.54 -1.24 1.78
CA TYR A 184 20.26 -0.79 0.43
C TYR A 184 19.46 0.51 0.40
N VAL A 185 19.60 1.22 -0.72
CA VAL A 185 18.72 2.32 -1.10
C VAL A 185 17.79 1.85 -2.22
N PHE A 186 16.66 2.49 -2.34
CA PHE A 186 15.71 2.16 -3.40
C PHE A 186 14.97 3.41 -3.90
N ALA A 187 14.51 3.33 -5.13
CA ALA A 187 13.56 4.26 -5.73
C ALA A 187 12.57 3.49 -6.59
N GLY A 188 11.35 3.95 -6.67
CA GLY A 188 10.31 3.30 -7.45
C GLY A 188 9.20 4.25 -7.86
N SER A 189 8.42 3.81 -8.84
CA SER A 189 7.23 4.50 -9.28
C SER A 189 6.11 3.52 -9.58
N GLU A 190 4.87 3.95 -9.39
CA GLU A 190 3.67 3.20 -9.72
C GLU A 190 2.65 4.15 -10.33
N GLY A 191 2.05 3.77 -11.45
CA GLY A 191 0.88 4.41 -12.03
C GLY A 191 -0.37 3.60 -11.72
N LYS A 192 -1.45 4.27 -11.36
CA LYS A 192 -2.76 3.69 -11.04
C LYS A 192 -3.83 4.25 -11.95
N VAL A 193 -4.62 3.37 -12.56
CA VAL A 193 -5.91 3.72 -13.16
C VAL A 193 -6.99 3.47 -12.12
N VAL A 194 -7.66 4.54 -11.66
CA VAL A 194 -8.65 4.50 -10.58
C VAL A 194 -10.05 4.59 -11.17
N LEU A 195 -10.76 3.46 -11.20
CA LEU A 195 -12.14 3.38 -11.67
C LEU A 195 -13.14 3.67 -10.55
N ARG A 196 -12.83 3.23 -9.33
CA ARG A 196 -13.58 3.53 -8.11
C ARG A 196 -12.64 3.72 -6.93
N ASN A 197 -12.96 4.73 -6.12
CA ASN A 197 -12.38 4.95 -4.79
C ASN A 197 -13.50 5.50 -3.90
N THR A 198 -14.02 4.68 -3.01
CA THR A 198 -15.14 5.06 -2.12
C THR A 198 -14.84 6.32 -1.29
N PHE A 199 -13.58 6.57 -0.96
CA PHE A 199 -13.18 7.73 -0.15
C PHE A 199 -13.17 9.05 -0.94
N LEU A 200 -13.38 8.97 -2.26
CA LEU A 200 -13.58 10.10 -3.18
C LEU A 200 -14.96 10.08 -3.84
N ASP A 201 -15.41 8.89 -4.27
CA ASP A 201 -16.70 8.71 -4.96
C ASP A 201 -17.91 8.68 -4.01
N GLY A 202 -17.67 8.55 -2.69
CA GLY A 202 -18.73 8.39 -1.70
C GLY A 202 -19.24 6.94 -1.58
N ASN A 203 -20.21 6.75 -0.69
CA ASN A 203 -20.85 5.46 -0.43
C ASN A 203 -21.52 4.88 -1.67
N LEU A 204 -21.55 3.54 -1.78
CA LEU A 204 -22.21 2.84 -2.88
C LEU A 204 -23.71 2.65 -2.62
N PHE A 205 -24.08 2.35 -1.35
CA PHE A 205 -25.44 1.97 -0.98
C PHE A 205 -26.24 3.10 -0.31
N SER A 206 -25.63 4.26 -0.06
CA SER A 206 -26.30 5.42 0.52
C SER A 206 -25.77 6.73 -0.07
N PRO A 207 -26.59 7.79 -0.15
CA PRO A 207 -26.10 9.11 -0.56
C PRO A 207 -25.06 9.64 0.42
N SER A 208 -23.96 10.16 -0.10
CA SER A 208 -22.92 10.81 0.69
C SER A 208 -22.17 11.83 -0.14
N HIS A 209 -21.30 12.61 0.51
CA HIS A 209 -20.43 13.55 -0.20
C HIS A 209 -19.42 12.81 -1.08
N SER A 210 -19.12 13.40 -2.22
CA SER A 210 -18.11 12.91 -3.18
C SER A 210 -17.39 14.08 -3.84
N VAL A 211 -16.20 13.82 -4.35
CA VAL A 211 -15.41 14.75 -5.15
C VAL A 211 -15.09 14.13 -6.52
N GLN A 212 -14.68 14.95 -7.47
CA GLN A 212 -14.31 14.47 -8.79
C GLN A 212 -12.89 13.91 -8.77
N LYS A 213 -12.80 12.57 -8.64
CA LYS A 213 -11.50 11.88 -8.61
C LYS A 213 -10.71 12.03 -9.91
N GLU A 214 -9.40 11.96 -9.84
CA GLU A 214 -8.54 11.73 -10.97
C GLU A 214 -8.51 10.24 -11.33
N SER A 215 -8.59 9.96 -12.64
CA SER A 215 -8.56 8.59 -13.14
C SER A 215 -7.16 8.01 -13.22
N LEU A 216 -6.14 8.87 -13.22
CA LEU A 216 -4.73 8.48 -13.25
C LEU A 216 -4.03 9.09 -12.04
N VAL A 217 -3.45 8.26 -11.21
CA VAL A 217 -2.68 8.66 -10.02
C VAL A 217 -1.30 8.02 -10.09
N GLY A 218 -0.27 8.80 -9.80
CA GLY A 218 1.12 8.36 -9.78
C GLY A 218 1.70 8.42 -8.38
N ASP A 219 2.36 7.35 -7.96
CA ASP A 219 3.16 7.29 -6.73
C ASP A 219 4.64 7.22 -7.09
N PHE A 220 5.46 8.01 -6.42
CA PHE A 220 6.92 7.94 -6.47
C PHE A 220 7.43 7.71 -5.06
N LYS A 221 8.36 6.79 -4.91
CA LYS A 221 8.94 6.47 -3.61
C LYS A 221 10.45 6.41 -3.68
N ALA A 222 11.10 6.78 -2.59
CA ALA A 222 12.53 6.58 -2.40
C ALA A 222 12.83 6.35 -0.93
N GLY A 223 13.90 5.65 -0.63
CA GLY A 223 14.25 5.39 0.76
C GLY A 223 15.46 4.51 0.92
N PHE A 224 15.63 4.04 2.15
CA PHE A 224 16.72 3.13 2.52
C PHE A 224 16.23 2.06 3.50
N MET A 225 16.92 0.94 3.51
CA MET A 225 16.65 -0.18 4.40
C MET A 225 17.95 -0.72 4.99
N PHE A 226 17.91 -1.06 6.26
CA PHE A 226 18.91 -1.82 6.98
C PHE A 226 18.32 -3.14 7.44
N VAL A 227 19.03 -4.22 7.19
CA VAL A 227 18.65 -5.56 7.62
C VAL A 227 19.73 -6.05 8.56
N LEU A 228 19.37 -6.44 9.77
CA LEU A 228 20.28 -7.03 10.75
C LEU A 228 19.65 -8.27 11.35
N HIS A 229 20.14 -9.44 10.97
CA HIS A 229 19.60 -10.74 11.38
C HIS A 229 18.08 -10.84 11.13
N ARG A 230 17.29 -10.68 12.18
CA ARG A 230 15.82 -10.79 12.16
C ARG A 230 15.11 -9.42 12.16
N VAL A 231 15.87 -8.33 12.20
CA VAL A 231 15.32 -6.97 12.27
C VAL A 231 15.56 -6.28 10.93
N GLU A 232 14.51 -5.70 10.39
CA GLU A 232 14.56 -4.81 9.24
C GLU A 232 14.07 -3.44 9.69
N LEU A 233 14.87 -2.41 9.46
CA LEU A 233 14.56 -1.01 9.76
C LEU A 233 14.76 -0.18 8.51
N GLY A 234 13.82 0.68 8.19
CA GLY A 234 13.95 1.55 7.03
C GLY A 234 13.06 2.78 7.09
N TYR A 235 13.33 3.65 6.14
CA TYR A 235 12.55 4.84 5.89
C TYR A 235 12.19 4.92 4.41
N THR A 236 10.95 5.29 4.14
CA THR A 236 10.43 5.54 2.80
C THR A 236 9.80 6.93 2.78
N PHE A 237 10.18 7.72 1.81
CA PHE A 237 9.48 8.93 1.41
C PHE A 237 8.60 8.60 0.19
N VAL A 238 7.36 9.06 0.20
CA VAL A 238 6.39 8.87 -0.88
C VAL A 238 5.85 10.23 -1.30
N PHE A 239 5.81 10.44 -2.60
CA PHE A 239 5.16 11.54 -3.28
C PHE A 239 4.03 10.95 -4.13
N ARG A 240 2.79 11.42 -3.92
CA ARG A 240 1.60 11.03 -4.67
C ARG A 240 1.04 12.23 -5.41
N THR A 241 0.76 12.05 -6.70
CA THR A 241 0.05 13.08 -7.49
C THR A 241 -1.37 13.29 -6.96
N PRO A 242 -2.00 14.45 -7.25
CA PRO A 242 -3.38 14.69 -6.81
C PRO A 242 -4.32 13.54 -7.15
N GLU A 243 -5.17 13.17 -6.19
CA GLU A 243 -6.15 12.09 -6.32
C GLU A 243 -7.54 12.59 -6.78
N PHE A 244 -7.80 13.91 -6.68
CA PHE A 244 -9.05 14.53 -7.14
C PHE A 244 -8.78 15.93 -7.68
N ARG A 245 -9.65 16.43 -8.56
CA ARG A 245 -9.42 17.65 -9.36
C ARG A 245 -9.21 18.93 -8.55
N GLN A 246 -9.84 19.04 -7.40
CA GLN A 246 -9.74 20.23 -6.55
C GLN A 246 -8.56 20.16 -5.56
N GLN A 247 -7.86 19.05 -5.51
CA GLN A 247 -6.64 18.92 -4.72
C GLN A 247 -5.53 19.72 -5.39
N THR A 248 -5.10 20.79 -4.73
CA THR A 248 -4.11 21.74 -5.28
C THR A 248 -2.68 21.30 -5.07
N GLU A 249 -2.45 20.47 -4.07
CA GLU A 249 -1.12 19.99 -3.67
C GLU A 249 -1.06 18.47 -3.77
N SER A 250 0.13 17.97 -4.09
CA SER A 250 0.44 16.55 -4.03
C SER A 250 0.58 16.10 -2.59
N ASP A 251 0.27 14.83 -2.32
CA ASP A 251 0.47 14.26 -0.99
C ASP A 251 1.94 13.82 -0.82
N GLU A 252 2.58 14.32 0.22
CA GLU A 252 3.93 13.94 0.62
C GLU A 252 3.91 13.35 2.02
N PHE A 253 4.46 12.16 2.17
CA PHE A 253 4.52 11.51 3.48
C PHE A 253 5.74 10.62 3.65
N GLY A 254 6.19 10.53 4.89
CA GLY A 254 7.26 9.62 5.31
C GLY A 254 6.71 8.43 6.07
N SER A 255 7.31 7.27 5.88
CA SER A 255 6.99 6.05 6.62
C SER A 255 8.24 5.45 7.24
N LEU A 256 8.17 5.13 8.53
CA LEU A 256 9.15 4.32 9.23
C LEU A 256 8.71 2.87 9.23
N PHE A 257 9.61 1.99 8.88
CA PHE A 257 9.35 0.57 8.80
C PHE A 257 10.22 -0.18 9.81
N LEU A 258 9.58 -0.98 10.65
CA LEU A 258 10.24 -1.91 11.55
C LEU A 258 9.59 -3.28 11.41
N LYS A 259 10.39 -4.29 11.04
CA LYS A 259 9.95 -5.67 10.96
C LYS A 259 10.86 -6.56 11.80
N ILE A 260 10.24 -7.43 12.57
CA ILE A 260 10.93 -8.42 13.37
C ILE A 260 10.47 -9.81 12.91
N LYS A 261 11.41 -10.68 12.57
CA LYS A 261 11.15 -12.07 12.13
C LYS A 261 11.35 -13.01 13.33
N PHE A 262 10.40 -13.87 13.56
CA PHE A 262 10.41 -14.86 14.64
C PHE A 262 10.76 -16.26 14.14
#